data_78e06a676b87a6db2ddc254582fc76e6
#
_entry.id   78e06a676b87a6db2ddc254582fc76e6
#
_cell.length_a   1.000
_cell.length_b   1.000
_cell.length_c   1.000
_cell.angle_alpha   90.00
_cell.angle_beta   90.00
_cell.angle_gamma   90.00
#
_symmetry.space_group_name_H-M   'P 1'
#
loop_
_entity.id
_entity.type
_entity.pdbx_description
1 polymer ?
#
loop_
_entity_poly.entity_id
_entity_poly.type
_entity_poly.pdbx_seq_one_letter_code
_entity_poly.pdbx_strand_id
1 'polypeptide(L)' 'MANILVFDSGMGGLTVYGEIRRTLPAHNYFYCFDNAHFPYGELSEPELISACTGLVSHMVAAHAIDLVVIACN' A
#
# COMPACT_ATOMS: atom_id res chain seq x y z
N MET A 1 -2.76 -13.21 -14.52
CA MET A 1 -1.89 -12.32 -13.73
C MET A 1 -2.74 -11.50 -12.79
N ALA A 2 -2.31 -11.38 -11.56
CA ALA A 2 -3.03 -10.58 -10.57
C ALA A 2 -2.53 -9.14 -10.58
N ASN A 3 -3.41 -8.22 -10.23
CA ASN A 3 -3.07 -6.83 -9.95
C ASN A 3 -2.87 -6.70 -8.45
N ILE A 4 -1.64 -6.45 -8.03
CA ILE A 4 -1.24 -6.45 -6.63
C ILE A 4 -0.91 -5.02 -6.21
N LEU A 5 -1.62 -4.53 -5.20
CA LEU A 5 -1.31 -3.24 -4.59
C LEU A 5 -0.44 -3.47 -3.36
N VAL A 6 0.72 -2.84 -3.32
CA VAL A 6 1.57 -2.81 -2.14
C VAL A 6 1.41 -1.42 -1.51
N PHE A 7 0.77 -1.37 -0.36
CA PHE A 7 0.52 -0.13 0.35
C PHE A 7 1.50 0.03 1.50
N ASP A 8 2.16 1.17 1.53
CA ASP A 8 3.13 1.52 2.55
C ASP A 8 2.67 2.74 3.32
N SER A 9 2.65 2.65 4.63
CA SER A 9 2.32 3.78 5.50
C SER A 9 3.54 4.63 5.86
N GLY A 10 4.71 4.27 5.33
CA GLY A 10 5.96 4.97 5.64
C GLY A 10 6.98 4.77 4.54
N MET A 11 8.23 4.54 4.92
CA MET A 11 9.33 4.45 3.97
C MET A 11 9.96 3.06 3.86
N GLY A 12 9.54 2.10 4.67
CA GLY A 12 10.11 0.76 4.67
C GLY A 12 9.56 -0.17 3.61
N GLY A 13 8.45 0.20 2.98
CA GLY A 13 7.73 -0.68 2.08
C GLY A 13 8.42 -0.95 0.75
N LEU A 14 9.34 -0.09 0.33
CA LEU A 14 10.08 -0.30 -0.91
C LEU A 14 10.90 -1.58 -0.89
N THR A 15 11.49 -1.92 0.25
CA THR A 15 12.23 -3.18 0.40
C THR A 15 11.31 -4.38 0.26
N VAL A 16 10.14 -4.33 0.90
CA VAL A 16 9.14 -5.39 0.81
C VAL A 16 8.64 -5.51 -0.62
N TYR A 17 8.31 -4.40 -1.27
CA TYR A 17 7.86 -4.38 -2.64
C TYR A 17 8.90 -5.03 -3.58
N GLY A 18 10.17 -4.65 -3.41
CA GLY A 18 11.24 -5.20 -4.24
C GLY A 18 11.38 -6.70 -4.10
N GLU A 19 11.26 -7.23 -2.87
CA GLU A 19 11.34 -8.66 -2.63
C GLU A 19 10.16 -9.42 -3.23
N ILE A 20 8.95 -8.89 -3.10
CA ILE A 20 7.75 -9.51 -3.67
C ILE A 20 7.87 -9.55 -5.19
N ARG A 21 8.24 -8.44 -5.80
CA ARG A 21 8.36 -8.35 -7.26
C ARG A 21 9.44 -9.28 -7.79
N ARG A 22 10.54 -9.41 -7.08
CA ARG A 22 11.63 -10.30 -7.45
C ARG A 22 11.20 -11.77 -7.39
N THR A 23 10.42 -12.12 -6.35
CA THR A 23 9.98 -13.50 -6.11
C THR A 23 8.81 -13.88 -7.02
N LEU A 24 7.91 -12.95 -7.31
CA LEU A 24 6.72 -13.18 -8.12
C LEU A 24 6.66 -12.16 -9.26
N PRO A 25 7.53 -12.27 -10.27
CA PRO A 25 7.66 -11.22 -11.29
C PRO A 25 6.54 -11.20 -12.34
N ALA A 26 5.69 -12.22 -12.38
CA ALA A 26 4.68 -12.37 -13.44
C ALA A 26 3.35 -11.68 -13.12
N HIS A 27 3.31 -10.76 -12.16
CA HIS A 27 2.10 -10.04 -11.79
C HIS A 27 2.27 -8.54 -12.04
N ASN A 28 1.15 -7.83 -12.06
CA ASN A 28 1.15 -6.38 -12.18
C ASN A 28 1.21 -5.78 -10.77
N TYR A 29 2.08 -4.81 -10.56
CA TYR A 29 2.29 -4.22 -9.25
C TYR A 29 1.99 -2.73 -9.25
N PHE A 30 1.33 -2.29 -8.19
CA PHE A 30 1.07 -0.89 -7.90
C PHE A 30 1.61 -0.61 -6.51
N TYR A 31 2.55 0.31 -6.43
CA TYR A 31 3.12 0.72 -5.14
C TYR A 31 2.55 2.07 -4.75
N CYS A 32 2.01 2.15 -3.55
CA CYS A 32 1.35 3.36 -3.08
C CYS A 32 1.74 3.65 -1.64
N PHE A 33 2.04 4.90 -1.34
CA PHE A 33 2.22 5.33 0.04
C PHE A 33 1.58 6.70 0.24
N ASP A 34 1.12 6.96 1.47
CA ASP A 34 0.43 8.20 1.80
C ASP A 34 1.40 9.19 2.44
N ASN A 35 1.99 10.03 1.62
CA ASN A 35 2.94 11.03 2.09
C ASN A 35 2.26 12.21 2.77
N ALA A 36 0.99 12.45 2.46
CA ALA A 36 0.25 13.59 3.03
C ALA A 36 -0.02 13.43 4.52
N HIS A 37 -0.10 12.19 5.01
CA HIS A 37 -0.37 11.89 6.42
C HIS A 37 0.86 11.42 7.17
N PHE A 38 2.02 11.48 6.56
CA PHE A 38 3.27 11.12 7.21
C PHE A 38 3.78 12.26 8.10
N PRO A 39 4.30 11.98 9.32
CA PRO A 39 4.40 10.67 9.96
C PRO A 39 3.08 10.25 10.64
N TYR A 40 2.78 8.97 10.48
CA TYR A 40 1.52 8.42 10.99
C TYR A 40 1.44 8.41 12.52
N GLY A 41 2.56 8.46 13.20
CA GLY A 41 2.58 8.50 14.66
C GLY A 41 1.90 9.74 15.26
N GLU A 42 1.63 10.75 14.45
CA GLU A 42 0.93 11.95 14.89
C GLU A 42 -0.58 11.85 14.73
N LEU A 43 -1.07 10.78 14.09
CA LEU A 43 -2.50 10.59 13.89
C LEU A 43 -3.09 9.74 15.02
N SER A 44 -4.34 10.02 15.36
CA SER A 44 -5.11 9.13 16.23
C SER A 44 -5.39 7.83 15.46
N GLU A 45 -5.73 6.76 16.20
CA GLU A 45 -6.05 5.49 15.59
C GLU A 45 -7.21 5.59 14.58
N PRO A 46 -8.35 6.25 14.91
CA PRO A 46 -9.42 6.42 13.93
C PRO A 46 -8.98 7.21 12.69
N GLU A 47 -8.14 8.23 12.85
CA GLU A 47 -7.64 9.02 11.73
C GLU A 47 -6.75 8.18 10.81
N LEU A 48 -5.89 7.35 11.41
CA LEU A 48 -5.01 6.47 10.66
C LEU A 48 -5.82 5.43 9.85
N ILE A 49 -6.80 4.81 10.48
CA ILE A 49 -7.66 3.81 9.83
C ILE A 49 -8.40 4.47 8.67
N SER A 50 -8.97 5.65 8.88
CA SER A 50 -9.72 6.37 7.85
C SER A 50 -8.84 6.73 6.65
N ALA A 51 -7.63 7.23 6.91
CA ALA A 51 -6.70 7.62 5.86
C ALA A 51 -6.28 6.42 5.01
N CYS A 52 -5.88 5.33 5.65
CA CYS A 52 -5.42 4.13 4.96
C CYS A 52 -6.56 3.45 4.20
N THR A 53 -7.73 3.34 4.81
CA THR A 53 -8.90 2.71 4.19
C THR A 53 -9.35 3.50 2.97
N GLY A 54 -9.39 4.83 3.07
CA GLY A 54 -9.80 5.68 1.96
C GLY A 54 -8.86 5.55 0.76
N LEU A 55 -7.56 5.56 1.02
CA LEU A 55 -6.57 5.47 -0.04
C LEU A 55 -6.59 4.09 -0.71
N VAL A 56 -6.63 3.02 0.07
CA VAL A 56 -6.69 1.65 -0.47
C VAL A 56 -7.97 1.45 -1.26
N SER A 57 -9.11 1.92 -0.75
CA SER A 57 -10.40 1.80 -1.46
C SER A 57 -10.36 2.53 -2.81
N HIS A 58 -9.75 3.70 -2.85
CA HIS A 58 -9.60 4.46 -4.09
C HIS A 58 -8.77 3.68 -5.11
N MET A 59 -7.65 3.11 -4.68
CA MET A 59 -6.76 2.36 -5.56
C MET A 59 -7.41 1.08 -6.07
N VAL A 60 -8.13 0.37 -5.21
CA VAL A 60 -8.85 -0.85 -5.60
C VAL A 60 -9.87 -0.54 -6.68
N ALA A 61 -10.63 0.54 -6.52
CA ALA A 61 -11.64 0.94 -7.49
C ALA A 61 -11.02 1.40 -8.82
N ALA A 62 -9.89 2.12 -8.75
CA ALA A 62 -9.28 2.71 -9.93
C ALA A 62 -8.51 1.69 -10.79
N HIS A 63 -7.98 0.62 -10.20
CA HIS A 63 -7.03 -0.26 -10.86
C HIS A 63 -7.39 -1.74 -10.85
N ALA A 64 -8.61 -2.10 -10.48
CA ALA A 64 -9.06 -3.50 -10.45
C ALA A 64 -8.09 -4.39 -9.65
N ILE A 65 -7.76 -3.97 -8.44
CA ILE A 65 -6.79 -4.66 -7.59
C ILE A 65 -7.37 -6.00 -7.10
N ASP A 66 -6.58 -7.06 -7.20
CA ASP A 66 -6.95 -8.40 -6.75
C ASP A 66 -6.42 -8.72 -5.35
N LEU A 67 -5.28 -8.14 -4.98
CA LEU A 67 -4.62 -8.43 -3.71
C LEU A 67 -3.98 -7.14 -3.17
N VAL A 68 -4.16 -6.90 -1.88
CA VAL A 68 -3.53 -5.77 -1.19
C VAL A 68 -2.52 -6.30 -0.18
N VAL A 69 -1.30 -5.82 -0.26
CA VAL A 69 -0.25 -6.11 0.71
C VAL A 69 0.02 -4.85 1.52
N ILE A 70 -0.13 -4.95 2.83
CA ILE A 70 0.15 -3.83 3.73
C ILE A 70 1.59 -3.98 4.22
N ALA A 71 2.46 -3.10 3.75
CA ALA A 71 3.89 -3.13 4.05
C ALA A 71 4.23 -1.97 4.98
N CYS A 72 3.76 -2.04 6.21
CA CYS A 72 4.00 -0.98 7.19
C CYS A 72 4.59 -1.55 8.48
N ASN A 73 5.27 -0.70 9.21
CA ASN A 73 5.84 -1.04 10.51
C ASN A 73 4.84 -0.78 11.62
#